data_274cb38999f1dce124d99370f71e4743
#
_entry.id   274cb38999f1dce124d99370f71e4743
#
_cell.length_a   1.000
_cell.length_b   1.000
_cell.length_c   1.000
_cell.angle_alpha   90.00
_cell.angle_beta   90.00
_cell.angle_gamma   90.00
#
_symmetry.space_group_name_H-M   'P 1'
#
loop_
_entity.id
_entity.type
_entity.pdbx_description
1 polymer ?
#
loop_
_entity_poly.entity_id
_entity_poly.type
_entity_poly.pdbx_seq_one_letter_code
_entity_poly.pdbx_strand_id
1 'polypeptide(L)' 'MTIGFKVSSPELVEAWHAAGLANGGVACEDPPGIRTSGQRKMYLAYLRDPAGNKLCATHHMPTGN' A
#
# COMPACT_ATOMS: atom_id res chain seq x y z
N MET A 1 -8.98 3.81 -12.39
CA MET A 1 -8.35 4.90 -11.62
C MET A 1 -7.60 4.31 -10.43
N THR A 2 -6.42 4.84 -10.13
CA THR A 2 -5.65 4.43 -8.96
C THR A 2 -5.63 5.58 -7.97
N ILE A 3 -6.02 5.31 -6.73
CA ILE A 3 -6.04 6.30 -5.65
C ILE A 3 -4.93 5.95 -4.68
N GLY A 4 -4.03 6.91 -4.43
CA GLY A 4 -2.91 6.70 -3.54
C GLY A 4 -3.10 7.38 -2.21
N PHE A 5 -2.68 6.70 -1.14
CA PHE A 5 -2.69 7.24 0.23
C PHE A 5 -1.28 7.19 0.77
N LYS A 6 -0.82 8.30 1.34
CA LYS A 6 0.46 8.34 2.05
C LYS A 6 0.19 8.10 3.52
N VAL A 7 0.97 7.20 4.10
CA VAL A 7 0.84 6.89 5.53
C VAL A 7 2.22 7.02 6.20
N SER A 8 2.22 7.15 7.52
CA SER A 8 3.43 7.52 8.24
C SER A 8 4.27 6.35 8.70
N SER A 9 3.83 5.11 8.51
CA SER A 9 4.61 3.96 8.93
C SER A 9 4.23 2.71 8.13
N PRO A 10 5.13 1.71 8.07
CA PRO A 10 4.78 0.43 7.45
C PRO A 10 3.62 -0.26 8.14
N GLU A 11 3.53 -0.14 9.47
CA GLU A 11 2.42 -0.73 10.22
C GLU A 11 1.08 -0.18 9.75
N LEU A 12 1.03 1.12 9.40
CA LEU A 12 -0.19 1.71 8.88
C LEU A 12 -0.53 1.20 7.48
N VAL A 13 0.47 0.89 6.66
CA VAL A 13 0.21 0.26 5.37
C VAL A 13 -0.46 -1.09 5.58
N GLU A 14 0.06 -1.89 6.50
CA GLU A 14 -0.50 -3.21 6.77
C GLU A 14 -1.88 -3.12 7.40
N ALA A 15 -2.08 -2.18 8.33
CA ALA A 15 -3.38 -1.97 8.94
C ALA A 15 -4.42 -1.53 7.90
N TRP A 16 -4.03 -0.63 6.99
CA TRP A 16 -4.90 -0.19 5.90
C TRP A 16 -5.29 -1.37 5.02
N HIS A 17 -4.32 -2.23 4.67
CA HIS A 17 -4.57 -3.37 3.81
C HIS A 17 -5.53 -4.36 4.49
N ALA A 18 -5.29 -4.66 5.77
CA ALA A 18 -6.14 -5.58 6.52
C ALA A 18 -7.56 -5.03 6.65
N ALA A 19 -7.69 -3.74 6.95
CA ALA A 19 -8.99 -3.10 7.07
C ALA A 19 -9.73 -3.13 5.72
N GLY A 20 -9.02 -2.88 4.63
CA GLY A 20 -9.62 -2.94 3.30
C GLY A 20 -10.16 -4.32 2.96
N LEU A 21 -9.39 -5.36 3.26
CA LEU A 21 -9.85 -6.73 3.04
C LEU A 21 -11.06 -7.06 3.89
N ALA A 22 -11.07 -6.61 5.15
CA ALA A 22 -12.20 -6.86 6.06
C ALA A 22 -13.47 -6.13 5.60
N ASN A 23 -13.34 -5.09 4.81
CA ASN A 23 -14.48 -4.30 4.34
C ASN A 23 -14.84 -4.57 2.87
N GLY A 24 -14.44 -5.72 2.36
CA GLY A 24 -14.88 -6.17 1.04
C GLY A 24 -13.91 -5.87 -0.09
N GLY A 25 -12.77 -5.26 0.21
CA GLY A 25 -11.73 -5.07 -0.79
C GLY A 25 -11.08 -6.39 -1.18
N VAL A 26 -10.44 -6.41 -2.33
CA VAL A 26 -9.76 -7.59 -2.85
C VAL A 26 -8.28 -7.27 -2.99
N ALA A 27 -7.43 -8.15 -2.49
CA ALA A 27 -5.99 -8.00 -2.66
C ALA A 27 -5.64 -8.09 -4.15
N CYS A 28 -4.80 -7.19 -4.59
CA CYS A 28 -4.29 -7.23 -5.96
C CYS A 28 -2.80 -6.93 -5.93
N GLU A 29 -2.12 -7.40 -6.96
CA GLU A 29 -0.67 -7.34 -7.07
C GLU A 29 -0.01 -8.08 -5.91
N ASP A 30 1.19 -7.68 -5.52
CA ASP A 30 1.90 -8.36 -4.45
C ASP A 30 1.35 -7.96 -3.08
N PRO A 31 1.53 -8.79 -2.06
CA PRO A 31 1.14 -8.43 -0.70
C PRO A 31 1.94 -7.21 -0.21
N PRO A 32 1.50 -6.60 0.93
CA PRO A 32 2.24 -5.47 1.50
C PRO A 32 3.72 -5.80 1.66
N GLY A 33 4.58 -4.88 1.29
CA GLY A 33 6.01 -5.10 1.41
C GLY A 33 6.81 -3.96 0.85
N ILE A 34 8.12 -4.13 0.91
CA ILE A 34 9.06 -3.13 0.45
C ILE A 34 9.22 -3.22 -1.05
N ARG A 35 9.15 -2.07 -1.71
CA ARG A 35 9.49 -1.94 -3.13
C ARG A 35 10.64 -0.96 -3.26
N THR A 36 11.62 -1.31 -4.07
CA THR A 36 12.77 -0.46 -4.31
C THR A 36 12.71 0.06 -5.74
N SER A 37 12.89 1.37 -5.88
CA SER A 37 12.94 2.02 -7.18
C SER A 37 14.14 2.95 -7.17
N GLY A 38 15.22 2.54 -7.85
CA GLY A 38 16.47 3.25 -7.77
C GLY A 38 17.00 3.27 -6.35
N GLN A 39 17.21 4.48 -5.80
CA GLN A 39 17.67 4.62 -4.43
C GLN A 39 16.53 4.82 -3.43
N ARG A 40 15.28 4.75 -3.91
CA ARG A 40 14.13 4.96 -3.05
C ARG A 40 13.58 3.64 -2.59
N LYS A 41 13.20 3.59 -1.32
CA LYS A 41 12.51 2.46 -0.74
C LYS A 41 11.14 2.90 -0.29
N MET A 42 10.14 2.10 -0.63
CA MET A 42 8.76 2.39 -0.24
C MET A 42 8.15 1.12 0.31
N TYR A 43 7.37 1.25 1.37
CA TYR A 43 6.55 0.16 1.86
C TYR A 43 5.14 0.42 1.35
N LEU A 44 4.59 -0.48 0.56
CA LEU A 44 3.31 -0.22 -0.06
C LEU A 44 2.45 -1.47 -0.20
N ALA A 45 1.17 -1.24 -0.38
CA ALA A 45 0.20 -2.30 -0.59
C ALA A 45 -0.88 -1.82 -1.55
N TYR A 46 -1.48 -2.75 -2.26
CA TYR A 46 -2.53 -2.47 -3.23
C TYR A 46 -3.79 -3.24 -2.87
N LEU A 47 -4.93 -2.61 -3.10
CA LEU A 47 -6.24 -3.23 -2.98
C LEU A 47 -7.10 -2.77 -4.14
N ARG A 48 -8.12 -3.57 -4.46
CA ARG A 48 -9.17 -3.14 -5.36
C ARG A 48 -10.46 -3.09 -4.55
N ASP A 49 -11.17 -1.97 -4.65
CA ASP A 49 -12.42 -1.83 -3.91
C ASP A 49 -13.55 -2.59 -4.63
N PRO A 50 -14.74 -2.72 -3.98
CA PRO A 50 -15.86 -3.45 -4.63
C PRO A 50 -16.31 -2.83 -5.95
N ALA A 51 -16.07 -1.54 -6.16
CA ALA A 51 -16.39 -0.89 -7.43
C ALA A 51 -15.31 -1.11 -8.49
N GLY A 52 -14.21 -1.78 -8.15
CA GLY A 52 -13.13 -2.07 -9.09
C GLY A 52 -12.04 -1.05 -9.15
N ASN A 53 -12.06 -0.03 -8.32
CA ASN A 53 -10.99 0.97 -8.28
C ASN A 53 -9.76 0.41 -7.58
N LYS A 54 -8.60 0.73 -8.11
CA LYS A 54 -7.34 0.30 -7.51
C LYS A 54 -6.89 1.33 -6.48
N LEU A 55 -6.57 0.86 -5.28
CA LEU A 55 -6.14 1.69 -4.17
C LEU A 55 -4.73 1.29 -3.76
N CYS A 56 -3.95 2.27 -3.32
CA CYS A 56 -2.57 2.04 -2.91
C CYS A 56 -2.26 2.83 -1.66
N ALA A 57 -1.71 2.19 -0.64
CA ALA A 57 -1.16 2.89 0.52
C ALA A 57 0.36 2.82 0.43
N THR A 58 1.03 3.93 0.66
CA THR A 58 2.47 4.05 0.50
C THR A 58 3.09 4.76 1.68
N HIS A 59 4.16 4.17 2.22
CA HIS A 59 5.03 4.83 3.17
C HIS A 59 6.41 4.96 2.54
N HIS A 60 6.88 6.20 2.39
CA HIS A 60 8.22 6.45 1.87
C HIS A 60 9.23 6.25 2.99
N MET A 61 10.09 5.25 2.84
CA MET A 61 11.09 4.94 3.84
C MET A 61 12.27 5.90 3.70
N PRO A 62 12.96 6.21 4.81
CA PRO A 62 14.15 7.05 4.73
C PRO A 62 15.19 6.39 3.82
N THR A 63 15.80 7.19 2.95
CA THR A 63 16.96 6.75 2.18
C THR A 63 18.15 7.01 3.07
N GLY A 64 18.51 6.09 3.81
CA GLY A 64 19.55 6.23 4.66
C GLY A 64 20.85 6.17 4.33
N ASN A 65 21.49 6.50 4.75
CA ASN A 65 22.34 6.11 4.91
C ASN A 65 22.84 6.19 5.51
#